data_30bedf1eec3e314da3d27a1c968cd30d
#
_entry.id   30bedf1eec3e314da3d27a1c968cd30d
#
_cell.length_a   1.000
_cell.length_b   1.000
_cell.length_c   1.000
_cell.angle_alpha   90.00
_cell.angle_beta   90.00
_cell.angle_gamma   90.00
#
_symmetry.space_group_name_H-M   'P 1'
#
loop_
_entity.id
_entity.type
_entity.pdbx_description
1 polymer ?
#
loop_
_entity_poly.entity_id
_entity_poly.type
_entity_poly.pdbx_seq_one_letter_code
_entity_poly.pdbx_strand_id
1 'polypeptide(L)'
;MPGGRVAGFGGLAGFVLLRARAHRLLLAAALLTVLLTTTVLATLTAFAGAVGDAALRHALTDPRAAAEAALVVKADVPAGRRSEADAAVRAGAARTFDGLPHTVRTLTRSGPYALPPAGDARAGRSGDPDLTHFAALDPTQVRFERGRMPRDPAGGDAVETAMPVTAAERLGVRPGDRLTLTDRLDGPAVRVVITGLYRPVDAGAPYWRLDDLEGRGVERGGFTTYGPLLAPPGVLRGGRVSPGPSGWLATADYASLTAGRTDALREAAREGTAWLR
;
A
#
# COMPACT_ATOMS: atom_id res chain seq x y z
N MET A 1 15.71 -71.59 55.71
CA MET A 1 17.15 -71.23 55.58
C MET A 1 17.37 -70.76 54.19
N PRO A 2 18.10 -69.71 53.87
CA PRO A 2 18.61 -68.57 54.63
C PRO A 2 18.11 -67.23 54.04
N GLY A 3 18.26 -66.18 54.83
CA GLY A 3 17.95 -64.79 54.49
C GLY A 3 18.99 -64.17 53.55
N GLY A 4 18.50 -63.50 52.59
CA GLY A 4 19.25 -62.65 51.66
C GLY A 4 19.23 -61.17 52.10
N ARG A 5 20.35 -60.66 52.46
CA ARG A 5 20.61 -59.29 52.90
C ARG A 5 20.35 -58.31 51.77
N VAL A 6 19.36 -57.46 51.94
CA VAL A 6 19.25 -56.20 51.16
C VAL A 6 20.11 -55.17 51.91
N ALA A 7 21.40 -55.13 51.58
CA ALA A 7 22.29 -54.09 52.06
C ALA A 7 22.89 -53.37 50.87
N GLY A 8 22.71 -52.06 50.76
CA GLY A 8 23.60 -51.30 49.91
C GLY A 8 23.18 -50.00 49.30
N PHE A 9 21.89 -49.63 49.25
CA PHE A 9 21.53 -48.37 48.63
C PHE A 9 21.64 -47.12 49.53
N GLY A 10 21.56 -47.31 50.86
CA GLY A 10 21.71 -46.19 51.81
C GLY A 10 23.11 -45.65 51.97
N GLY A 11 24.14 -46.47 51.72
CA GLY A 11 25.54 -46.09 51.91
C GLY A 11 26.08 -45.15 50.84
N LEU A 12 25.68 -45.34 49.60
CA LEU A 12 26.11 -44.51 48.48
C LEU A 12 25.54 -43.10 48.55
N ALA A 13 24.27 -42.97 48.89
CA ALA A 13 23.62 -41.66 49.03
C ALA A 13 24.22 -40.85 50.20
N GLY A 14 24.50 -41.49 51.32
CA GLY A 14 25.18 -40.85 52.47
C GLY A 14 26.60 -40.40 52.15
N PHE A 15 27.39 -41.21 51.42
CA PHE A 15 28.73 -40.88 51.01
C PHE A 15 28.75 -39.71 49.99
N VAL A 16 27.83 -39.70 49.04
CA VAL A 16 27.64 -38.60 48.05
C VAL A 16 27.26 -37.30 48.78
N LEU A 17 26.35 -37.37 49.73
CA LEU A 17 25.93 -36.21 50.55
C LEU A 17 27.08 -35.66 51.43
N LEU A 18 27.88 -36.53 52.05
CA LEU A 18 29.04 -36.10 52.86
C LEU A 18 30.14 -35.49 51.97
N ARG A 19 30.38 -36.02 50.80
CA ARG A 19 31.33 -35.49 49.82
C ARG A 19 30.83 -34.17 49.20
N ALA A 20 29.54 -34.06 48.94
CA ALA A 20 28.91 -32.81 48.49
C ALA A 20 29.02 -31.72 49.56
N ARG A 21 28.90 -32.09 50.84
CA ARG A 21 29.03 -31.15 51.99
C ARG A 21 30.47 -30.67 52.17
N ALA A 22 31.48 -31.53 51.92
CA ALA A 22 32.92 -31.18 51.96
C ALA A 22 33.29 -30.23 50.81
N HIS A 23 32.67 -30.39 49.64
CA HIS A 23 32.94 -29.58 48.46
C HIS A 23 31.83 -28.56 48.16
N ARG A 24 30.95 -28.26 49.13
CA ARG A 24 29.80 -27.37 48.95
C ARG A 24 30.15 -25.99 48.37
N LEU A 25 31.29 -25.45 48.72
CA LEU A 25 31.76 -24.16 48.19
C LEU A 25 32.16 -24.26 46.73
N LEU A 26 32.83 -25.34 46.30
CA LEU A 26 33.17 -25.59 44.91
C LEU A 26 31.90 -25.83 44.05
N LEU A 27 30.98 -26.63 44.56
CA LEU A 27 29.68 -26.86 43.89
C LEU A 27 28.83 -25.60 43.78
N ALA A 28 28.80 -24.79 44.86
CA ALA A 28 28.13 -23.50 44.86
C ALA A 28 28.77 -22.52 43.89
N ALA A 29 30.10 -22.46 43.82
CA ALA A 29 30.81 -21.63 42.87
C ALA A 29 30.55 -22.06 41.41
N ALA A 30 30.58 -23.37 41.14
CA ALA A 30 30.30 -23.92 39.81
C ALA A 30 28.83 -23.63 39.39
N LEU A 31 27.88 -23.83 40.33
CA LEU A 31 26.46 -23.52 40.08
C LEU A 31 26.26 -22.01 39.81
N LEU A 32 26.89 -21.16 40.62
CA LEU A 32 26.85 -19.71 40.44
C LEU A 32 27.41 -19.28 39.07
N THR A 33 28.54 -19.87 38.68
CA THR A 33 29.15 -19.58 37.38
C THR A 33 28.25 -19.99 36.24
N VAL A 34 27.66 -21.19 36.28
CA VAL A 34 26.68 -21.64 35.27
C VAL A 34 25.47 -20.75 35.24
N LEU A 35 24.92 -20.42 36.43
CA LEU A 35 23.74 -19.53 36.51
C LEU A 35 24.04 -18.14 35.94
N LEU A 36 25.18 -17.55 36.29
CA LEU A 36 25.61 -16.25 35.79
C LEU A 36 25.78 -16.27 34.26
N THR A 37 26.50 -17.30 33.76
CA THR A 37 26.76 -17.44 32.33
C THR A 37 25.46 -17.61 31.54
N THR A 38 24.53 -18.46 32.01
CA THR A 38 23.24 -18.66 31.35
C THR A 38 22.39 -17.44 31.42
N THR A 39 22.38 -16.70 32.55
CA THR A 39 21.62 -15.44 32.68
C THR A 39 22.18 -14.38 31.75
N VAL A 40 23.50 -14.20 31.67
CA VAL A 40 24.12 -13.23 30.75
C VAL A 40 23.79 -13.59 29.30
N LEU A 41 23.92 -14.86 28.92
CA LEU A 41 23.65 -15.32 27.57
C LEU A 41 22.14 -15.12 27.21
N ALA A 42 21.24 -15.49 28.12
CA ALA A 42 19.81 -15.29 27.92
C ALA A 42 19.43 -13.80 27.78
N THR A 43 20.05 -12.95 28.61
CA THR A 43 19.82 -11.50 28.56
C THR A 43 20.36 -10.93 27.23
N LEU A 44 21.52 -11.35 26.78
CA LEU A 44 22.12 -10.88 25.55
C LEU A 44 21.30 -11.29 24.32
N THR A 45 20.79 -12.52 24.29
CA THR A 45 19.93 -13.00 23.20
C THR A 45 18.59 -12.27 23.18
N ALA A 46 17.96 -12.04 24.34
CA ALA A 46 16.72 -11.26 24.45
C ALA A 46 16.92 -9.80 24.02
N PHE A 47 18.03 -9.18 24.43
CA PHE A 47 18.38 -7.82 24.05
C PHE A 47 18.64 -7.71 22.54
N ALA A 48 19.41 -8.62 21.95
CA ALA A 48 19.67 -8.64 20.51
C ALA A 48 18.38 -8.79 19.71
N GLY A 49 17.45 -9.65 20.15
CA GLY A 49 16.13 -9.79 19.54
C GLY A 49 15.31 -8.49 19.60
N ALA A 50 15.23 -7.87 20.78
CA ALA A 50 14.48 -6.63 20.96
C ALA A 50 15.04 -5.46 20.13
N VAL A 51 16.36 -5.35 20.01
CA VAL A 51 17.01 -4.35 19.14
C VAL A 51 16.73 -4.63 17.68
N GLY A 52 16.79 -5.89 17.25
CA GLY A 52 16.46 -6.30 15.88
C GLY A 52 15.02 -5.97 15.51
N ASP A 53 14.06 -6.28 16.37
CA ASP A 53 12.65 -5.96 16.18
C ASP A 53 12.38 -4.44 16.14
N ALA A 54 13.06 -3.67 17.00
CA ALA A 54 12.94 -2.22 17.01
C ALA A 54 13.53 -1.59 15.74
N ALA A 55 14.68 -2.05 15.29
CA ALA A 55 15.33 -1.58 14.07
C ALA A 55 14.48 -1.92 12.82
N LEU A 56 13.92 -3.13 12.75
CA LEU A 56 13.05 -3.56 11.66
C LEU A 56 11.78 -2.68 11.59
N ARG A 57 11.12 -2.47 12.72
CA ARG A 57 9.94 -1.61 12.80
C ARG A 57 10.25 -0.18 12.40
N HIS A 58 11.35 0.37 12.88
CA HIS A 58 11.78 1.72 12.52
C HIS A 58 12.06 1.84 11.00
N ALA A 59 12.74 0.86 10.42
CA ALA A 59 13.00 0.83 8.98
C ALA A 59 11.69 0.76 8.15
N LEU A 60 10.70 -0.04 8.58
CA LEU A 60 9.43 -0.19 7.86
C LEU A 60 8.42 0.95 8.14
N THR A 61 8.64 1.77 9.16
CA THR A 61 7.85 2.99 9.39
C THR A 61 8.37 4.18 8.58
N ASP A 62 9.57 4.09 7.98
CA ASP A 62 10.02 5.10 7.01
C ASP A 62 9.05 5.11 5.81
N PRO A 63 8.49 6.27 5.42
CA PRO A 63 7.56 6.37 4.30
C PRO A 63 8.08 5.80 2.98
N ARG A 64 9.40 5.88 2.74
CA ARG A 64 10.03 5.31 1.54
C ARG A 64 10.05 3.79 1.57
N ALA A 65 10.48 3.21 2.69
CA ALA A 65 10.50 1.77 2.86
C ALA A 65 9.07 1.18 2.86
N ALA A 66 8.11 1.85 3.49
CA ALA A 66 6.70 1.47 3.44
C ALA A 66 6.14 1.53 2.01
N ALA A 67 6.57 2.50 1.20
CA ALA A 67 6.22 2.59 -0.21
C ALA A 67 6.79 1.42 -1.03
N GLU A 68 8.04 1.02 -0.77
CA GLU A 68 8.68 -0.13 -1.42
C GLU A 68 8.06 -1.46 -1.00
N ALA A 69 7.60 -1.55 0.25
CA ALA A 69 6.93 -2.73 0.79
C ALA A 69 5.43 -2.82 0.44
N ALA A 70 4.91 -1.91 -0.37
CA ALA A 70 3.52 -1.92 -0.81
C ALA A 70 3.32 -2.83 -2.03
N LEU A 71 2.20 -3.56 -2.06
CA LEU A 71 1.77 -4.33 -3.22
C LEU A 71 0.96 -3.41 -4.16
N VAL A 72 1.42 -3.29 -5.39
CA VAL A 72 0.72 -2.55 -6.46
C VAL A 72 0.24 -3.54 -7.51
N VAL A 73 -1.06 -3.52 -7.80
CA VAL A 73 -1.68 -4.29 -8.87
C VAL A 73 -2.34 -3.32 -9.84
N LYS A 74 -2.06 -3.44 -11.12
CA LYS A 74 -2.74 -2.69 -12.20
C LYS A 74 -3.26 -3.69 -13.22
N ALA A 75 -4.54 -3.56 -13.61
CA ALA A 75 -5.15 -4.44 -14.59
C ALA A 75 -6.26 -3.74 -15.37
N ASP A 76 -6.44 -4.15 -16.62
CA ASP A 76 -7.61 -3.80 -17.41
C ASP A 76 -8.75 -4.74 -17.05
N VAL A 77 -9.74 -4.22 -16.31
CA VAL A 77 -10.86 -5.01 -15.80
C VAL A 77 -12.17 -4.48 -16.37
N PRO A 78 -12.93 -5.32 -17.09
CA PRO A 78 -14.27 -4.95 -17.54
C PRO A 78 -15.16 -4.50 -16.38
N ALA A 79 -16.03 -3.51 -16.61
CA ALA A 79 -16.85 -2.92 -15.57
C ALA A 79 -17.66 -3.96 -14.75
N GLY A 80 -18.20 -4.98 -15.42
CA GLY A 80 -18.96 -6.06 -14.78
C GLY A 80 -18.15 -7.02 -13.90
N ARG A 81 -16.82 -7.02 -14.03
CA ARG A 81 -15.93 -7.93 -13.26
C ARG A 81 -15.10 -7.20 -12.19
N ARG A 82 -15.33 -5.92 -11.98
CA ARG A 82 -14.54 -5.13 -11.01
C ARG A 82 -14.68 -5.61 -9.57
N SER A 83 -15.87 -6.03 -9.16
CA SER A 83 -16.09 -6.58 -7.81
C SER A 83 -15.34 -7.89 -7.59
N GLU A 84 -15.29 -8.74 -8.61
CA GLU A 84 -14.52 -9.99 -8.59
C GLU A 84 -13.01 -9.70 -8.49
N ALA A 85 -12.51 -8.78 -9.32
CA ALA A 85 -11.11 -8.37 -9.28
C ALA A 85 -10.73 -7.72 -7.93
N ASP A 86 -11.60 -6.88 -7.36
CA ASP A 86 -11.37 -6.28 -6.04
C ASP A 86 -11.28 -7.36 -4.95
N ALA A 87 -12.17 -8.36 -4.98
CA ALA A 87 -12.14 -9.48 -4.04
C ALA A 87 -10.86 -10.32 -4.22
N ALA A 88 -10.46 -10.60 -5.46
CA ALA A 88 -9.24 -11.33 -5.78
C ALA A 88 -7.98 -10.58 -5.26
N VAL A 89 -7.89 -9.27 -5.52
CA VAL A 89 -6.75 -8.48 -5.04
C VAL A 89 -6.70 -8.43 -3.51
N ARG A 90 -7.85 -8.29 -2.83
CA ARG A 90 -7.89 -8.34 -1.36
C ARG A 90 -7.43 -9.68 -0.81
N ALA A 91 -7.87 -10.77 -1.43
CA ALA A 91 -7.43 -12.13 -1.05
C ALA A 91 -5.93 -12.33 -1.31
N GLY A 92 -5.42 -11.84 -2.45
CA GLY A 92 -4.00 -11.86 -2.77
C GLY A 92 -3.16 -11.02 -1.80
N ALA A 93 -3.64 -9.84 -1.43
CA ALA A 93 -2.98 -8.99 -0.44
C ALA A 93 -2.90 -9.67 0.94
N ALA A 94 -4.00 -10.31 1.39
CA ALA A 94 -4.00 -11.05 2.65
C ALA A 94 -2.95 -12.18 2.67
N ARG A 95 -2.77 -12.88 1.55
CA ARG A 95 -1.73 -13.91 1.39
C ARG A 95 -0.32 -13.29 1.35
N THR A 96 -0.14 -12.24 0.55
CA THR A 96 1.15 -11.55 0.39
C THR A 96 1.69 -11.02 1.71
N PHE A 97 0.82 -10.56 2.59
CA PHE A 97 1.19 -9.98 3.89
C PHE A 97 1.13 -10.98 5.07
N ASP A 98 1.01 -12.28 4.80
CA ASP A 98 1.00 -13.34 5.84
C ASP A 98 0.02 -13.04 6.98
N GLY A 99 -1.19 -12.58 6.65
CA GLY A 99 -2.24 -12.25 7.62
C GLY A 99 -1.99 -10.99 8.44
N LEU A 100 -0.95 -10.18 8.16
CA LEU A 100 -0.79 -8.87 8.79
C LEU A 100 -2.00 -7.98 8.48
N PRO A 101 -2.41 -7.09 9.41
CA PRO A 101 -3.39 -6.06 9.13
C PRO A 101 -2.95 -5.24 7.92
N HIS A 102 -3.86 -5.07 6.95
CA HIS A 102 -3.53 -4.35 5.71
C HIS A 102 -4.71 -3.53 5.22
N THR A 103 -4.42 -2.51 4.44
CA THR A 103 -5.41 -1.68 3.76
C THR A 103 -5.24 -1.80 2.26
N VAL A 104 -6.36 -1.81 1.52
CA VAL A 104 -6.35 -1.80 0.05
C VAL A 104 -7.06 -0.54 -0.43
N ARG A 105 -6.33 0.33 -1.12
CA ARG A 105 -6.87 1.52 -1.78
C ARG A 105 -6.95 1.28 -3.27
N THR A 106 -7.95 1.88 -3.91
CA THR A 106 -8.20 1.68 -5.34
C THR A 106 -8.15 3.00 -6.09
N LEU A 107 -7.74 2.92 -7.34
CA LEU A 107 -7.88 3.96 -8.34
C LEU A 107 -8.44 3.33 -9.61
N THR A 108 -9.58 3.80 -10.08
CA THR A 108 -10.15 3.39 -11.36
C THR A 108 -10.10 4.57 -12.30
N ARG A 109 -9.63 4.38 -13.53
CA ARG A 109 -9.59 5.44 -14.53
C ARG A 109 -10.33 5.07 -15.81
N SER A 110 -10.58 6.07 -16.64
CA SER A 110 -11.08 5.91 -18.00
C SER A 110 -9.94 5.72 -18.99
N GLY A 111 -10.29 5.46 -20.24
CA GLY A 111 -9.45 5.70 -21.39
C GLY A 111 -9.07 7.18 -21.54
N PRO A 112 -8.17 7.49 -22.51
CA PRO A 112 -7.72 8.86 -22.77
C PRO A 112 -8.75 9.68 -23.52
N TYR A 113 -8.83 10.97 -23.19
CA TYR A 113 -9.67 11.98 -23.84
C TYR A 113 -8.82 13.15 -24.33
N ALA A 114 -9.14 13.70 -25.49
CA ALA A 114 -8.57 14.94 -25.96
C ALA A 114 -9.28 16.13 -25.33
N LEU A 115 -8.50 17.08 -24.82
CA LEU A 115 -8.99 18.38 -24.36
C LEU A 115 -9.31 19.26 -25.59
N PRO A 116 -10.31 20.16 -25.48
CA PRO A 116 -10.53 21.13 -26.54
C PRO A 116 -9.31 22.03 -26.70
N PRO A 117 -8.99 22.49 -27.91
CA PRO A 117 -7.91 23.44 -28.13
C PRO A 117 -8.08 24.67 -27.22
N ALA A 118 -7.09 25.00 -26.42
CA ALA A 118 -7.12 26.18 -25.59
C ALA A 118 -6.85 27.41 -26.47
N GLY A 119 -7.89 28.15 -26.88
CA GLY A 119 -7.83 29.41 -27.60
C GLY A 119 -6.81 29.50 -28.73
N ASP A 120 -6.86 30.52 -29.59
CA ASP A 120 -6.04 30.69 -30.80
C ASP A 120 -4.51 30.61 -30.67
N ALA A 121 -3.95 30.39 -29.50
CA ALA A 121 -2.52 30.52 -29.24
C ALA A 121 -1.81 29.21 -28.80
N ARG A 122 -2.51 28.08 -28.61
CA ARG A 122 -1.92 26.85 -28.04
C ARG A 122 -2.29 25.55 -28.75
N ALA A 123 -2.51 25.54 -30.05
CA ALA A 123 -2.24 24.33 -30.80
C ALA A 123 -0.77 23.98 -30.53
N GLY A 124 -0.53 22.87 -29.82
CA GLY A 124 0.81 22.44 -29.47
C GLY A 124 1.70 22.46 -30.73
N ARG A 125 2.96 22.78 -30.59
CA ARG A 125 3.92 22.88 -31.71
C ARG A 125 4.03 21.60 -32.57
N SER A 126 3.33 20.53 -32.20
CA SER A 126 3.31 19.23 -32.89
C SER A 126 1.98 18.87 -33.53
N GLY A 127 0.91 19.67 -33.40
CA GLY A 127 -0.43 19.32 -33.90
C GLY A 127 -1.16 18.23 -33.13
N ASP A 128 -0.53 17.64 -32.11
CA ASP A 128 -1.11 16.60 -31.28
C ASP A 128 -1.99 17.20 -30.18
N PRO A 129 -3.16 16.60 -29.86
CA PRO A 129 -4.05 17.13 -28.85
C PRO A 129 -3.50 16.93 -27.43
N ASP A 130 -3.75 17.88 -26.56
CA ASP A 130 -3.58 17.72 -25.12
C ASP A 130 -4.56 16.66 -24.59
N LEU A 131 -4.09 15.77 -23.73
CA LEU A 131 -4.83 14.64 -23.23
C LEU A 131 -5.27 14.82 -21.77
N THR A 132 -6.31 14.11 -21.41
CA THR A 132 -6.77 13.93 -20.03
C THR A 132 -7.42 12.56 -19.87
N HIS A 133 -7.74 12.18 -18.64
CA HIS A 133 -8.55 11.00 -18.34
C HIS A 133 -9.35 11.25 -17.05
N PHE A 134 -10.45 10.54 -16.90
CA PHE A 134 -11.22 10.54 -15.66
C PHE A 134 -10.62 9.53 -14.69
N ALA A 135 -10.69 9.83 -13.39
CA ALA A 135 -10.35 8.87 -12.34
C ALA A 135 -11.27 9.01 -11.13
N ALA A 136 -11.64 7.86 -10.56
CA ALA A 136 -12.21 7.79 -9.23
C ALA A 136 -11.05 7.64 -8.23
N LEU A 137 -10.77 8.71 -7.51
CA LEU A 137 -9.71 8.76 -6.50
C LEU A 137 -10.29 8.50 -5.11
N ASP A 138 -9.44 8.00 -4.20
CA ASP A 138 -9.75 7.96 -2.78
C ASP A 138 -9.87 9.41 -2.24
N PRO A 139 -11.03 9.83 -1.72
CA PRO A 139 -11.24 11.20 -1.24
C PRO A 139 -10.26 11.62 -0.14
N THR A 140 -9.72 10.67 0.62
CA THR A 140 -8.75 10.95 1.69
C THR A 140 -7.38 11.34 1.16
N GLN A 141 -7.10 11.11 -0.12
CA GLN A 141 -5.81 11.41 -0.75
C GLN A 141 -5.78 12.79 -1.43
N VAL A 142 -6.90 13.48 -1.49
CA VAL A 142 -7.02 14.78 -2.14
C VAL A 142 -7.60 15.82 -1.19
N ARG A 143 -7.14 17.05 -1.33
CA ARG A 143 -7.75 18.22 -0.67
C ARG A 143 -8.16 19.23 -1.71
N PHE A 144 -9.31 19.84 -1.50
CA PHE A 144 -9.81 20.89 -2.39
C PHE A 144 -9.24 22.25 -1.97
N GLU A 145 -8.72 23.00 -2.93
CA GLU A 145 -8.32 24.40 -2.73
C GLU A 145 -9.40 25.38 -3.14
N ARG A 146 -10.19 25.02 -4.16
CA ARG A 146 -11.31 25.82 -4.66
C ARG A 146 -12.46 24.93 -5.07
N GLY A 147 -13.69 25.43 -4.93
CA GLY A 147 -14.89 24.71 -5.33
C GLY A 147 -15.20 23.54 -4.38
N ARG A 148 -15.72 22.46 -4.93
CA ARG A 148 -16.23 21.31 -4.18
C ARG A 148 -15.94 19.97 -4.87
N MET A 149 -16.11 18.90 -4.12
CA MET A 149 -16.11 17.52 -4.61
C MET A 149 -17.22 17.33 -5.67
N PRO A 150 -16.91 16.69 -6.81
CA PRO A 150 -17.89 16.27 -7.80
C PRO A 150 -18.91 15.29 -7.20
N ARG A 151 -20.16 15.39 -7.65
CA ARG A 151 -21.26 14.52 -7.25
C ARG A 151 -21.70 13.63 -8.40
N ASP A 152 -22.26 12.47 -8.07
CA ASP A 152 -22.88 11.61 -9.08
C ASP A 152 -23.99 12.40 -9.82
N PRO A 153 -24.04 12.28 -11.15
CA PRO A 153 -24.98 13.06 -11.93
C PRO A 153 -26.42 12.64 -11.64
N ALA A 154 -27.23 13.56 -11.18
CA ALA A 154 -28.66 13.38 -10.96
C ALA A 154 -29.44 13.50 -12.27
N GLY A 155 -29.00 12.83 -13.37
CA GLY A 155 -29.71 12.82 -14.66
C GLY A 155 -29.30 13.90 -15.66
N GLY A 156 -28.29 14.73 -15.37
CA GLY A 156 -27.79 15.75 -16.29
C GLY A 156 -26.85 15.22 -17.39
N ASP A 157 -26.76 15.96 -18.51
CA ASP A 157 -25.89 15.63 -19.65
C ASP A 157 -24.40 15.84 -19.38
N ALA A 158 -24.05 16.70 -18.43
CA ALA A 158 -22.66 17.02 -18.10
C ALA A 158 -22.20 16.26 -16.85
N VAL A 159 -20.97 15.76 -16.90
CA VAL A 159 -20.31 15.09 -15.78
C VAL A 159 -19.62 16.14 -14.91
N GLU A 160 -19.93 16.16 -13.61
CA GLU A 160 -19.16 16.94 -12.66
C GLU A 160 -17.77 16.35 -12.47
N THR A 161 -16.74 17.21 -12.53
CA THR A 161 -15.35 16.79 -12.34
C THR A 161 -14.58 17.82 -11.52
N ALA A 162 -13.48 17.39 -10.90
CA ALA A 162 -12.50 18.32 -10.37
C ALA A 162 -11.15 18.08 -11.04
N MET A 163 -10.34 19.13 -11.14
CA MET A 163 -9.04 19.11 -11.84
C MET A 163 -7.90 19.39 -10.85
N PRO A 164 -6.71 18.82 -11.05
CA PRO A 164 -5.55 19.25 -10.28
C PRO A 164 -5.28 20.75 -10.49
N VAL A 165 -4.90 21.46 -9.42
CA VAL A 165 -4.58 22.90 -9.50
C VAL A 165 -3.52 23.18 -10.55
N THR A 166 -2.47 22.34 -10.61
CA THR A 166 -1.37 22.48 -11.59
C THR A 166 -1.83 22.38 -13.04
N ALA A 167 -2.80 21.50 -13.31
CA ALA A 167 -3.41 21.37 -14.64
C ALA A 167 -4.29 22.58 -14.97
N ALA A 168 -5.14 22.98 -14.02
CA ALA A 168 -6.06 24.10 -14.17
C ALA A 168 -5.32 25.44 -14.41
N GLU A 169 -4.23 25.70 -13.69
CA GLU A 169 -3.39 26.89 -13.88
C GLU A 169 -2.79 26.96 -15.29
N ARG A 170 -2.34 25.81 -15.83
CA ARG A 170 -1.74 25.76 -17.18
C ARG A 170 -2.77 25.89 -18.29
N LEU A 171 -3.95 25.33 -18.08
CA LEU A 171 -5.05 25.40 -19.05
C LEU A 171 -5.89 26.69 -18.93
N GLY A 172 -5.71 27.46 -17.84
CA GLY A 172 -6.52 28.63 -17.55
C GLY A 172 -7.95 28.31 -17.12
N VAL A 173 -8.20 27.08 -16.63
CA VAL A 173 -9.52 26.58 -16.27
C VAL A 173 -9.86 26.92 -14.82
N ARG A 174 -11.14 27.23 -14.57
CA ARG A 174 -11.68 27.60 -13.25
C ARG A 174 -12.90 26.75 -12.88
N PRO A 175 -13.23 26.64 -11.57
CA PRO A 175 -14.52 26.08 -11.16
C PRO A 175 -15.69 26.83 -11.83
N GLY A 176 -16.61 26.07 -12.39
CA GLY A 176 -17.74 26.56 -13.20
C GLY A 176 -17.54 26.41 -14.71
N ASP A 177 -16.31 26.28 -15.18
CA ASP A 177 -16.03 26.11 -16.61
C ASP A 177 -16.57 24.78 -17.14
N ARG A 178 -16.99 24.81 -18.42
CA ARG A 178 -17.49 23.64 -19.14
C ARG A 178 -16.56 23.31 -20.28
N LEU A 179 -16.21 22.02 -20.39
CA LEU A 179 -15.37 21.50 -21.45
C LEU A 179 -16.10 20.37 -22.17
N THR A 180 -15.82 20.21 -23.45
CA THR A 180 -16.23 19.03 -24.22
C THR A 180 -14.98 18.23 -24.52
N LEU A 181 -14.90 17.01 -24.00
CA LEU A 181 -13.78 16.10 -24.15
C LEU A 181 -14.09 15.11 -25.26
N THR A 182 -13.15 14.91 -26.18
CA THR A 182 -13.29 13.94 -27.27
C THR A 182 -12.63 12.63 -26.87
N ASP A 183 -13.37 11.55 -26.91
CA ASP A 183 -12.84 10.20 -26.64
C ASP A 183 -11.78 9.81 -27.69
N ARG A 184 -10.71 9.16 -27.25
CA ARG A 184 -9.63 8.67 -28.12
C ARG A 184 -9.73 7.18 -28.44
N LEU A 185 -10.80 6.53 -27.95
CA LEU A 185 -11.12 5.11 -28.16
C LEU A 185 -12.47 4.96 -28.90
N ASP A 186 -12.80 5.92 -29.76
CA ASP A 186 -14.02 5.94 -30.59
C ASP A 186 -15.35 5.98 -29.79
N GLY A 187 -15.29 6.35 -28.52
CA GLY A 187 -16.48 6.61 -27.71
C GLY A 187 -17.10 8.00 -27.96
N PRO A 188 -18.25 8.29 -27.38
CA PRO A 188 -18.89 9.58 -27.52
C PRO A 188 -18.13 10.70 -26.80
N ALA A 189 -18.24 11.92 -27.32
CA ALA A 189 -17.73 13.09 -26.61
C ALA A 189 -18.46 13.29 -25.27
N VAL A 190 -17.72 13.68 -24.24
CA VAL A 190 -18.23 13.85 -22.88
C VAL A 190 -18.19 15.33 -22.49
N ARG A 191 -19.33 15.88 -22.11
CA ARG A 191 -19.42 17.23 -21.54
C ARG A 191 -19.11 17.17 -20.05
N VAL A 192 -18.21 18.02 -19.59
CA VAL A 192 -17.81 18.11 -18.17
C VAL A 192 -18.01 19.51 -17.64
N VAL A 193 -18.29 19.60 -16.35
CA VAL A 193 -18.28 20.85 -15.57
C VAL A 193 -17.22 20.71 -14.49
N ILE A 194 -16.28 21.63 -14.44
CA ILE A 194 -15.27 21.67 -13.39
C ILE A 194 -15.91 22.24 -12.12
N THR A 195 -16.09 21.41 -11.09
CA THR A 195 -16.74 21.83 -9.84
C THR A 195 -15.72 22.19 -8.76
N GLY A 196 -14.48 21.79 -8.92
CA GLY A 196 -13.44 22.08 -7.95
C GLY A 196 -12.02 21.87 -8.49
N LEU A 197 -11.07 22.44 -7.74
CA LEU A 197 -9.65 22.25 -7.97
C LEU A 197 -9.04 21.59 -6.74
N TYR A 198 -8.22 20.56 -6.96
CA TYR A 198 -7.64 19.77 -5.89
C TYR A 198 -6.12 19.65 -5.99
N ARG A 199 -5.49 19.32 -4.85
CA ARG A 199 -4.10 18.84 -4.77
C ARG A 199 -4.04 17.51 -4.02
N PRO A 200 -2.99 16.71 -4.22
CA PRO A 200 -2.64 15.64 -3.30
C PRO A 200 -2.54 16.16 -1.86
N VAL A 201 -3.03 15.38 -0.88
CA VAL A 201 -2.78 15.66 0.55
C VAL A 201 -1.30 15.52 0.84
N ASP A 202 -0.72 14.44 0.32
CA ASP A 202 0.72 14.18 0.32
C ASP A 202 1.11 13.68 -1.07
N ALA A 203 1.90 14.47 -1.79
CA ALA A 203 2.36 14.13 -3.14
C ALA A 203 3.38 12.97 -3.14
N GLY A 204 4.04 12.70 -2.01
CA GLY A 204 4.96 11.58 -1.85
C GLY A 204 4.29 10.28 -1.43
N ALA A 205 2.96 10.29 -1.17
CA ALA A 205 2.26 9.10 -0.72
C ALA A 205 2.31 7.97 -1.77
N PRO A 206 2.50 6.71 -1.33
CA PRO A 206 2.53 5.55 -2.23
C PRO A 206 1.29 5.39 -3.09
N TYR A 207 0.16 5.96 -2.68
CA TYR A 207 -1.09 5.95 -3.41
C TYR A 207 -0.96 6.48 -4.84
N TRP A 208 -0.14 7.50 -5.04
CA TRP A 208 0.04 8.15 -6.34
C TRP A 208 0.79 7.29 -7.37
N ARG A 209 1.38 6.17 -6.95
CA ARG A 209 1.90 5.14 -7.89
C ARG A 209 0.80 4.47 -8.72
N LEU A 210 -0.47 4.59 -8.30
CA LEU A 210 -1.62 4.14 -9.07
C LEU A 210 -1.97 5.08 -10.23
N ASP A 211 -1.63 6.36 -10.10
CA ASP A 211 -1.80 7.39 -11.12
C ASP A 211 -0.55 7.46 -12.00
N ASP A 212 -0.73 7.43 -13.32
CA ASP A 212 0.42 7.51 -14.25
C ASP A 212 1.10 8.90 -14.22
N LEU A 213 0.36 9.92 -13.77
CA LEU A 213 0.90 11.25 -13.53
C LEU A 213 1.53 11.42 -12.14
N GLU A 214 1.51 10.38 -11.32
CA GLU A 214 2.07 10.37 -9.96
C GLU A 214 1.60 11.55 -9.09
N GLY A 215 0.34 11.98 -9.28
CA GLY A 215 -0.24 13.11 -8.57
C GLY A 215 0.29 14.49 -8.98
N ARG A 216 1.17 14.58 -9.98
CA ARG A 216 1.75 15.86 -10.46
C ARG A 216 0.75 16.75 -11.18
N GLY A 217 -0.32 16.13 -11.69
CA GLY A 217 -1.39 16.84 -12.39
C GLY A 217 -1.09 17.18 -13.85
N VAL A 218 0.18 17.19 -14.26
CA VAL A 218 0.61 17.43 -15.64
C VAL A 218 1.85 16.63 -15.94
N GLU A 219 1.86 15.95 -17.08
CA GLU A 219 3.03 15.27 -17.62
C GLU A 219 3.25 15.64 -19.08
N ARG A 220 4.50 15.87 -19.46
CA ARG A 220 4.93 16.16 -20.82
C ARG A 220 5.74 14.96 -21.35
N GLY A 221 5.22 14.31 -22.37
CA GLY A 221 5.86 13.24 -23.10
C GLY A 221 5.69 13.46 -24.60
N GLY A 222 5.36 12.41 -25.36
CA GLY A 222 4.90 12.54 -26.75
C GLY A 222 3.64 13.39 -26.86
N PHE A 223 2.76 13.30 -25.86
CA PHE A 223 1.59 14.18 -25.65
C PHE A 223 1.73 14.88 -24.30
N THR A 224 1.07 16.05 -24.15
CA THR A 224 0.88 16.63 -22.81
C THR A 224 -0.39 16.06 -22.20
N THR A 225 -0.28 15.44 -21.04
CA THR A 225 -1.42 14.90 -20.28
C THR A 225 -1.69 15.77 -19.06
N TYR A 226 -2.96 16.17 -18.89
CA TYR A 226 -3.46 16.96 -17.78
C TYR A 226 -4.46 16.15 -16.97
N GLY A 227 -4.35 16.10 -15.67
CA GLY A 227 -5.31 15.36 -14.86
C GLY A 227 -4.66 14.58 -13.71
N PRO A 228 -5.32 13.53 -13.24
CA PRO A 228 -6.62 13.04 -13.67
C PRO A 228 -7.78 14.00 -13.36
N LEU A 229 -8.83 13.95 -14.16
CA LEU A 229 -10.10 14.57 -13.80
C LEU A 229 -10.78 13.68 -12.75
N LEU A 230 -10.82 14.15 -11.52
CA LEU A 230 -11.54 13.46 -10.45
C LEU A 230 -13.02 13.43 -10.78
N ALA A 231 -13.58 12.25 -10.92
CA ALA A 231 -15.00 12.03 -11.19
C ALA A 231 -15.60 11.08 -10.14
N PRO A 232 -16.91 11.17 -9.90
CA PRO A 232 -17.58 10.20 -9.04
C PRO A 232 -17.44 8.78 -9.57
N PRO A 233 -17.34 7.76 -8.68
CA PRO A 233 -17.21 6.36 -9.12
C PRO A 233 -18.37 5.88 -10.01
N GLY A 234 -19.56 6.45 -9.86
CA GLY A 234 -20.74 6.15 -10.69
C GLY A 234 -20.53 6.45 -12.17
N VAL A 235 -19.76 7.48 -12.50
CA VAL A 235 -19.45 7.86 -13.90
C VAL A 235 -18.64 6.76 -14.60
N LEU A 236 -17.63 6.21 -13.92
CA LEU A 236 -16.76 5.15 -14.47
C LEU A 236 -17.47 3.79 -14.51
N ARG A 237 -18.39 3.53 -13.57
CA ARG A 237 -19.17 2.28 -13.55
C ARG A 237 -20.35 2.29 -14.52
N GLY A 238 -20.94 3.46 -14.74
CA GLY A 238 -22.15 3.62 -15.54
C GLY A 238 -21.93 3.63 -17.06
N GLY A 239 -20.71 3.42 -17.55
CA GLY A 239 -20.41 3.39 -18.99
C GLY A 239 -20.53 4.77 -19.68
N ARG A 240 -20.55 5.86 -18.91
CA ARG A 240 -20.60 7.23 -19.47
C ARG A 240 -19.27 7.68 -20.04
N VAL A 241 -18.20 6.97 -19.69
CA VAL A 241 -16.84 7.21 -20.16
C VAL A 241 -16.24 5.87 -20.60
N SER A 242 -15.33 5.91 -21.55
CA SER A 242 -14.62 4.72 -22.03
C SER A 242 -13.86 4.04 -20.90
N PRO A 243 -13.87 2.71 -20.84
CA PRO A 243 -13.18 1.97 -19.80
C PRO A 243 -11.68 2.18 -19.88
N GLY A 244 -11.02 2.07 -18.75
CA GLY A 244 -9.57 2.07 -18.62
C GLY A 244 -9.13 1.22 -17.43
N PRO A 245 -7.82 1.16 -17.18
CA PRO A 245 -7.26 0.30 -16.15
C PRO A 245 -7.73 0.69 -14.75
N SER A 246 -7.73 -0.30 -13.89
CA SER A 246 -7.91 -0.16 -12.44
C SER A 246 -6.60 -0.50 -11.75
N GLY A 247 -6.30 0.22 -10.68
CA GLY A 247 -5.14 0.00 -9.83
C GLY A 247 -5.55 -0.23 -8.38
N TRP A 248 -4.81 -1.07 -7.70
CA TRP A 248 -4.93 -1.36 -6.27
C TRP A 248 -3.58 -1.18 -5.61
N LEU A 249 -3.57 -0.48 -4.49
CA LEU A 249 -2.43 -0.36 -3.60
C LEU A 249 -2.79 -1.03 -2.28
N ALA A 250 -2.10 -2.11 -1.96
CA ALA A 250 -2.22 -2.73 -0.65
C ALA A 250 -0.98 -2.42 0.19
N THR A 251 -1.20 -1.96 1.42
CA THR A 251 -0.15 -1.65 2.40
C THR A 251 -0.44 -2.38 3.70
N ALA A 252 0.57 -3.04 4.27
CA ALA A 252 0.45 -3.70 5.55
C ALA A 252 0.84 -2.79 6.71
N ASP A 253 0.28 -3.08 7.88
CA ASP A 253 0.75 -2.52 9.14
C ASP A 253 1.84 -3.44 9.70
N TYR A 254 3.06 -2.97 9.65
CA TYR A 254 4.24 -3.70 10.12
C TYR A 254 4.55 -3.49 11.61
N ALA A 255 3.70 -2.79 12.36
CA ALA A 255 3.93 -2.50 13.78
C ALA A 255 4.05 -3.78 14.64
N SER A 256 3.37 -4.85 14.23
CA SER A 256 3.40 -6.15 14.89
C SER A 256 4.43 -7.13 14.31
N LEU A 257 5.21 -6.72 13.29
CA LEU A 257 6.22 -7.60 12.67
C LEU A 257 7.42 -7.77 13.60
N THR A 258 7.87 -9.02 13.75
CA THR A 258 9.09 -9.39 14.47
C THR A 258 10.15 -9.92 13.51
N ALA A 259 11.41 -9.83 13.88
CA ALA A 259 12.53 -10.34 13.08
C ALA A 259 12.37 -11.83 12.74
N GLY A 260 11.84 -12.63 13.67
CA GLY A 260 11.59 -14.06 13.47
C GLY A 260 10.52 -14.40 12.42
N ARG A 261 9.63 -13.44 12.06
CA ARG A 261 8.60 -13.63 11.02
C ARG A 261 9.03 -13.15 9.63
N THR A 262 10.21 -12.56 9.50
CA THR A 262 10.64 -11.92 8.25
C THR A 262 10.77 -12.90 7.09
N ASP A 263 11.26 -14.10 7.34
CA ASP A 263 11.43 -15.12 6.29
C ASP A 263 10.09 -15.72 5.86
N ALA A 264 9.18 -15.96 6.80
CA ALA A 264 7.81 -16.37 6.48
C ALA A 264 7.08 -15.32 5.64
N LEU A 265 7.22 -14.04 6.00
CA LEU A 265 6.63 -12.94 5.24
C LEU A 265 7.22 -12.83 3.82
N ARG A 266 8.53 -13.03 3.66
CA ARG A 266 9.17 -13.04 2.33
C ARG A 266 8.63 -14.15 1.44
N GLU A 267 8.44 -15.35 2.00
CA GLU A 267 7.89 -16.48 1.25
C GLU A 267 6.42 -16.22 0.88
N ALA A 268 5.62 -15.78 1.83
CA ALA A 268 4.23 -15.38 1.58
C ALA A 268 4.12 -14.27 0.51
N ALA A 269 5.05 -13.31 0.51
CA ALA A 269 5.10 -12.25 -0.49
C ALA A 269 5.41 -12.78 -1.90
N ARG A 270 6.27 -13.78 -2.02
CA ARG A 270 6.56 -14.45 -3.31
C ARG A 270 5.36 -15.23 -3.82
N GLU A 271 4.75 -16.05 -2.97
CA GLU A 271 3.58 -16.86 -3.30
C GLU A 271 2.37 -15.99 -3.64
N GLY A 272 2.08 -14.97 -2.82
CA GLY A 272 0.96 -14.06 -3.03
C GLY A 272 1.09 -13.24 -4.31
N THR A 273 2.31 -12.77 -4.63
CA THR A 273 2.58 -12.05 -5.89
C THR A 273 2.47 -12.97 -7.11
N ALA A 274 2.91 -14.22 -7.01
CA ALA A 274 2.76 -15.21 -8.07
C ALA A 274 1.29 -15.55 -8.33
N TRP A 275 0.47 -15.60 -7.29
CA TRP A 275 -0.97 -15.87 -7.38
C TRP A 275 -1.75 -14.73 -8.08
N LEU A 276 -1.26 -13.50 -8.01
CA LEU A 276 -1.90 -12.30 -8.62
C LEU A 276 -1.50 -12.08 -10.10
N ARG A 277 -0.60 -12.86 -10.65
CA ARG A 277 -0.19 -12.83 -12.06
C ARG A 277 -1.09 -13.69 -12.94
#